data_239c9ae41ffc3293a77c9e9d097b0ce4
#
_entry.id   239c9ae41ffc3293a77c9e9d097b0ce4
#
_cell.length_a   1.000
_cell.length_b   1.000
_cell.length_c   1.000
_cell.angle_alpha   90.00
_cell.angle_beta   90.00
_cell.angle_gamma   90.00
#
_symmetry.space_group_name_H-M   'P 1'
#
loop_
_entity.id
_entity.type
_entity.pdbx_description
1 polymer ?
#
loop_
_entity_poly.entity_id
_entity_poly.type
_entity_poly.pdbx_seq_one_letter_code
_entity_poly.pdbx_strand_id
1 'polypeptide(L)'
;MNGKTGADNERKKLLAQIENKLSTIARQGRAFGIHLILATQRPDATIIPGQIRNNMDFRVCGRAGNVLSQIILDNTSAAEQIPKDARGRFITGDGIVFQGYLFDEEQI
;
A
#
# COMPACT_ATOMS: atom_id res chain seq x y z
N MET A 1 4.52 33.35 -12.78
CA MET A 1 5.10 32.94 -11.50
C MET A 1 4.14 32.01 -10.78
N ASN A 2 4.56 30.90 -10.41
CA ASN A 2 3.68 29.89 -9.84
C ASN A 2 3.65 29.88 -8.30
N GLY A 3 4.26 30.84 -7.65
CA GLY A 3 4.22 30.98 -6.22
C GLY A 3 4.98 29.93 -5.42
N LYS A 4 5.79 29.11 -6.06
CA LYS A 4 6.59 28.13 -5.34
C LYS A 4 7.71 28.82 -4.59
N THR A 5 7.77 28.56 -3.30
CA THR A 5 8.75 29.14 -2.40
C THR A 5 9.87 28.16 -2.11
N GLY A 6 10.92 28.63 -1.39
CA GLY A 6 11.98 27.76 -0.90
C GLY A 6 11.43 26.65 0.03
N ALA A 7 10.37 26.95 0.78
CA ALA A 7 9.74 25.94 1.66
C ALA A 7 9.14 24.78 0.87
N ASP A 8 8.51 25.07 -0.29
CA ASP A 8 7.98 24.02 -1.15
C ASP A 8 9.09 23.15 -1.72
N ASN A 9 10.20 23.77 -2.11
CA ASN A 9 11.36 23.05 -2.63
C ASN A 9 12.01 22.17 -1.56
N GLU A 10 12.09 22.64 -0.34
CA GLU A 10 12.60 21.86 0.79
C GLU A 10 11.69 20.68 1.10
N ARG A 11 10.38 20.89 1.04
CA ARG A 11 9.41 19.81 1.24
C ARG A 11 9.60 18.72 0.19
N LYS A 12 9.76 19.08 -1.07
CA LYS A 12 10.00 18.11 -2.15
C LYS A 12 11.29 17.34 -1.94
N LYS A 13 12.37 18.01 -1.52
CA LYS A 13 13.63 17.34 -1.20
C LYS A 13 13.45 16.34 -0.07
N LEU A 14 12.74 16.73 0.98
CA LEU A 14 12.51 15.88 2.13
C LEU A 14 11.68 14.65 1.74
N LEU A 15 10.64 14.84 0.94
CA LEU A 15 9.83 13.74 0.44
C LEU A 15 10.65 12.77 -0.41
N ALA A 16 11.53 13.30 -1.26
CA ALA A 16 12.42 12.47 -2.06
C ALA A 16 13.39 11.67 -1.20
N GLN A 17 13.90 12.24 -0.11
CA GLN A 17 14.76 11.54 0.83
C GLN A 17 14.02 10.42 1.56
N ILE A 18 12.79 10.68 1.98
CA ILE A 18 11.95 9.67 2.64
C ILE A 18 11.68 8.52 1.66
N GLU A 19 11.33 8.84 0.43
CA GLU A 19 11.07 7.86 -0.61
C GLU A 19 12.29 6.97 -0.87
N ASN A 20 13.48 7.58 -0.96
CA ASN A 20 14.71 6.83 -1.15
C ASN A 20 15.00 5.90 0.01
N LYS A 21 14.79 6.34 1.24
CA LYS A 21 15.00 5.50 2.42
C LYS A 21 14.02 4.36 2.50
N LEU A 22 12.76 4.61 2.19
CA LEU A 22 11.74 3.55 2.13
C LEU A 22 12.06 2.54 1.04
N SER A 23 12.50 3.00 -0.12
CA SER A 23 12.92 2.13 -1.22
C SER A 23 14.10 1.24 -0.80
N THR A 24 15.07 1.80 -0.10
CA THR A 24 16.22 1.05 0.40
C THR A 24 15.78 -0.03 1.40
N ILE A 25 14.89 0.31 2.32
CA ILE A 25 14.35 -0.65 3.30
C ILE A 25 13.60 -1.76 2.58
N ALA A 26 12.76 -1.41 1.60
CA ALA A 26 11.99 -2.39 0.86
C ALA A 26 12.87 -3.37 0.09
N ARG A 27 14.00 -2.89 -0.47
CA ARG A 27 14.92 -3.73 -1.23
C ARG A 27 15.85 -4.58 -0.35
N GLN A 28 16.32 -4.01 0.76
CA GLN A 28 17.41 -4.61 1.53
C GLN A 28 17.00 -5.09 2.92
N GLY A 29 15.85 -4.64 3.42
CA GLY A 29 15.45 -4.92 4.79
C GLY A 29 15.30 -6.40 5.10
N ARG A 30 14.92 -7.20 4.11
CA ARG A 30 14.77 -8.65 4.29
C ARG A 30 16.04 -9.30 4.82
N ALA A 31 17.18 -8.90 4.28
CA ALA A 31 18.47 -9.47 4.68
C ALA A 31 18.84 -9.14 6.14
N PHE A 32 18.24 -8.08 6.70
CA PHE A 32 18.52 -7.62 8.05
C PHE A 32 17.35 -7.85 9.01
N GLY A 33 16.35 -8.59 8.58
CA GLY A 33 15.17 -8.86 9.42
C GLY A 33 14.26 -7.66 9.62
N ILE A 34 14.33 -6.66 8.74
CA ILE A 34 13.48 -5.47 8.81
C ILE A 34 12.28 -5.69 7.91
N HIS A 35 11.09 -5.48 8.46
CA HIS A 35 9.84 -5.62 7.72
C HIS A 35 9.14 -4.28 7.60
N LEU A 36 8.68 -3.96 6.38
CA LEU A 36 7.97 -2.72 6.10
C LEU A 36 6.50 -3.05 5.84
N ILE A 37 5.61 -2.39 6.57
CA ILE A 37 4.18 -2.52 6.39
C ILE A 37 3.64 -1.20 5.85
N LEU A 38 3.06 -1.22 4.66
CA LEU A 38 2.42 -0.06 4.05
C LEU A 38 0.93 -0.32 3.92
N ALA A 39 0.12 0.56 4.51
CA ALA A 39 -1.32 0.48 4.42
C ALA A 39 -1.85 1.79 3.84
N THR A 40 -2.65 1.71 2.80
CA THR A 40 -3.17 2.90 2.13
C THR A 40 -4.46 2.57 1.40
N GLN A 41 -5.30 3.58 1.19
CA GLN A 41 -6.49 3.47 0.37
C GLN A 41 -6.21 3.85 -1.09
N ARG A 42 -5.06 4.39 -1.40
CA ARG A 42 -4.70 4.85 -2.74
C ARG A 42 -3.25 4.46 -3.07
N PRO A 43 -3.01 3.18 -3.39
CA PRO A 43 -1.65 2.69 -3.62
C PRO A 43 -1.14 2.91 -5.05
N ASP A 44 -1.58 3.97 -5.70
CA ASP A 44 -1.13 4.27 -7.06
C ASP A 44 0.32 4.78 -7.07
N ALA A 45 0.89 4.93 -8.26
CA ALA A 45 2.29 5.28 -8.42
C ALA A 45 2.65 6.67 -7.87
N THR A 46 1.67 7.55 -7.66
CA THR A 46 1.91 8.86 -7.06
C THR A 46 2.09 8.78 -5.55
N ILE A 47 1.51 7.76 -4.92
CA ILE A 47 1.59 7.54 -3.48
C ILE A 47 2.68 6.51 -3.16
N ILE A 48 2.67 5.37 -3.87
CA ILE A 48 3.67 4.31 -3.70
C ILE A 48 4.40 4.11 -5.02
N PRO A 49 5.59 4.71 -5.18
CA PRO A 49 6.36 4.53 -6.41
C PRO A 49 6.71 3.08 -6.69
N GLY A 50 6.92 2.78 -7.96
CA GLY A 50 7.23 1.41 -8.40
C GLY A 50 8.44 0.80 -7.72
N GLN A 51 9.45 1.62 -7.35
CA GLN A 51 10.63 1.14 -6.66
C GLN A 51 10.31 0.51 -5.31
N ILE A 52 9.32 1.06 -4.61
CA ILE A 52 8.86 0.53 -3.33
C ILE A 52 7.91 -0.63 -3.58
N ARG A 53 6.90 -0.42 -4.43
CA ARG A 53 5.84 -1.39 -4.69
C ARG A 53 6.39 -2.72 -5.22
N ASN A 54 7.36 -2.65 -6.13
CA ASN A 54 7.92 -3.86 -6.74
C ASN A 54 8.71 -4.72 -5.76
N ASN A 55 9.10 -4.17 -4.62
CA ASN A 55 9.79 -4.90 -3.58
C ASN A 55 8.88 -5.36 -2.43
N MET A 56 7.56 -5.11 -2.56
CA MET A 56 6.56 -5.55 -1.59
C MET A 56 5.93 -6.84 -2.09
N ASP A 57 6.47 -7.97 -1.65
CA ASP A 57 6.06 -9.30 -2.15
C ASP A 57 4.71 -9.75 -1.61
N PHE A 58 4.43 -9.46 -0.34
CA PHE A 58 3.16 -9.84 0.27
C PHE A 58 2.18 -8.67 0.15
N ARG A 59 1.12 -8.90 -0.58
CA ARG A 59 0.11 -7.86 -0.82
C ARG A 59 -1.26 -8.38 -0.46
N VAL A 60 -2.04 -7.51 0.17
CA VAL A 60 -3.39 -7.81 0.62
C VAL A 60 -4.30 -6.67 0.15
N CYS A 61 -5.43 -7.02 -0.41
CA CYS A 61 -6.41 -6.04 -0.84
C CYS A 61 -7.76 -6.33 -0.18
N GLY A 62 -8.36 -5.29 0.37
CA GLY A 62 -9.74 -5.37 0.81
C GLY A 62 -10.69 -5.18 -0.37
N ARG A 63 -11.94 -4.87 -0.08
CA ARG A 63 -12.89 -4.59 -1.14
C ARG A 63 -12.41 -3.41 -1.99
N ALA A 64 -12.36 -3.61 -3.30
CA ALA A 64 -11.86 -2.60 -4.23
C ALA A 64 -12.52 -2.78 -5.59
N GLY A 65 -12.58 -1.69 -6.36
CA GLY A 65 -12.96 -1.77 -7.76
C GLY A 65 -11.86 -2.38 -8.61
N ASN A 66 -12.14 -2.60 -9.89
CA ASN A 66 -11.21 -3.27 -10.80
C ASN A 66 -9.84 -2.57 -10.88
N VAL A 67 -9.83 -1.25 -10.91
CA VAL A 67 -8.59 -0.48 -11.05
C VAL A 67 -7.69 -0.66 -9.83
N LEU A 68 -8.21 -0.50 -8.63
CA LEU A 68 -7.43 -0.66 -7.41
C LEU A 68 -6.96 -2.09 -7.22
N SER A 69 -7.82 -3.07 -7.51
CA SER A 69 -7.45 -4.47 -7.44
C SER A 69 -6.28 -4.78 -8.38
N GLN A 70 -6.35 -4.26 -9.60
CA GLN A 70 -5.27 -4.45 -10.57
C GLN A 70 -3.96 -3.82 -10.12
N ILE A 71 -4.03 -2.65 -9.49
CA ILE A 71 -2.84 -1.97 -8.98
C ILE A 71 -2.18 -2.76 -7.85
N ILE A 72 -2.96 -3.27 -6.92
CA ILE A 72 -2.43 -3.96 -5.73
C ILE A 72 -2.05 -5.41 -6.05
N LEU A 73 -2.94 -6.15 -6.71
CA LEU A 73 -2.81 -7.60 -6.88
C LEU A 73 -2.35 -8.02 -8.27
N ASP A 74 -2.27 -7.08 -9.21
CA ASP A 74 -2.06 -7.34 -10.63
C ASP A 74 -3.18 -8.17 -11.26
N ASN A 75 -4.37 -8.19 -10.63
CA ASN A 75 -5.56 -8.86 -11.14
C ASN A 75 -6.81 -8.22 -10.54
N THR A 76 -7.98 -8.63 -10.99
CA THR A 76 -9.26 -8.06 -10.56
C THR A 76 -9.95 -8.88 -9.48
N SER A 77 -9.25 -9.78 -8.82
CA SER A 77 -9.84 -10.72 -7.84
C SER A 77 -10.53 -10.03 -6.68
N ALA A 78 -9.98 -8.91 -6.18
CA ALA A 78 -10.60 -8.19 -5.07
C ALA A 78 -11.97 -7.63 -5.46
N ALA A 79 -12.12 -7.16 -6.70
CA ALA A 79 -13.40 -6.67 -7.19
C ALA A 79 -14.39 -7.79 -7.43
N GLU A 80 -13.91 -8.95 -7.87
CA GLU A 80 -14.76 -10.09 -8.22
C GLU A 80 -15.16 -10.94 -7.03
N GLN A 81 -14.26 -11.13 -6.07
CA GLN A 81 -14.45 -12.11 -5.00
C GLN A 81 -14.87 -11.51 -3.68
N ILE A 82 -14.71 -10.21 -3.48
CA ILE A 82 -15.13 -9.56 -2.25
C ILE A 82 -16.43 -8.79 -2.50
N PRO A 83 -17.56 -9.22 -1.90
CA PRO A 83 -18.85 -8.54 -2.08
C PRO A 83 -18.82 -7.11 -1.56
N LYS A 84 -19.71 -6.28 -2.10
CA LYS A 84 -19.79 -4.87 -1.75
C LYS A 84 -20.10 -4.61 -0.28
N ASP A 85 -20.82 -5.51 0.35
CA ASP A 85 -21.24 -5.39 1.74
C ASP A 85 -20.32 -6.12 2.72
N ALA A 86 -19.30 -6.81 2.23
CA ALA A 86 -18.34 -7.51 3.08
C ALA A 86 -17.41 -6.49 3.75
N ARG A 87 -17.31 -6.58 5.07
CA ARG A 87 -16.40 -5.76 5.85
C ARG A 87 -15.34 -6.61 6.48
N GLY A 88 -14.09 -6.12 6.45
CA GLY A 88 -12.98 -6.85 7.03
C GLY A 88 -12.62 -8.11 6.27
N ARG A 89 -13.07 -8.25 5.03
CA ARG A 89 -12.70 -9.36 4.17
C ARG A 89 -11.63 -8.91 3.20
N PHE A 90 -10.61 -9.74 3.05
CA PHE A 90 -9.43 -9.42 2.28
C PHE A 90 -9.04 -10.59 1.39
N ILE A 91 -8.27 -10.29 0.36
CA ILE A 91 -7.69 -11.30 -0.51
C ILE A 91 -6.20 -11.01 -0.69
N THR A 92 -5.39 -12.08 -0.65
CA THR A 92 -3.95 -11.98 -0.91
C THR A 92 -3.66 -12.04 -2.39
N GLY A 93 -2.43 -11.69 -2.79
CA GLY A 93 -1.99 -11.84 -4.16
C GLY A 93 -2.07 -13.27 -4.69
N ASP A 94 -1.99 -14.26 -3.78
CA ASP A 94 -2.10 -15.68 -4.12
C ASP A 94 -3.54 -16.14 -4.29
N GLY A 95 -4.51 -15.27 -4.06
CA GLY A 95 -5.92 -15.62 -4.23
C GLY A 95 -6.59 -16.18 -2.96
N ILE A 96 -5.94 -16.08 -1.82
CA ILE A 96 -6.51 -16.56 -0.55
C ILE A 96 -7.42 -15.48 0.04
N VAL A 97 -8.69 -15.80 0.19
CA VAL A 97 -9.67 -14.91 0.82
C VAL A 97 -9.73 -15.21 2.32
N PHE A 98 -9.68 -14.17 3.13
CA PHE A 98 -9.80 -14.35 4.58
C PHE A 98 -10.63 -13.24 5.20
N GLN A 99 -11.14 -13.49 6.38
CA GLN A 99 -11.94 -12.56 7.17
C GLN A 99 -11.10 -12.09 8.34
N GLY A 100 -10.92 -10.76 8.45
CA GLY A 100 -10.24 -10.16 9.60
C GLY A 100 -11.14 -10.11 10.82
N TYR A 101 -10.53 -10.06 11.99
CA TYR A 101 -11.27 -9.91 13.23
C TYR A 101 -11.77 -8.49 13.40
N LEU A 102 -12.94 -8.34 14.00
CA LEU A 102 -13.45 -7.02 14.37
C LEU A 102 -12.74 -6.56 15.63
N PHE A 103 -12.17 -5.36 15.54
CA PHE A 103 -11.59 -4.69 16.71
C PHE A 103 -12.65 -3.75 17.31
N ASP A 104 -12.93 -3.92 18.59
CA ASP A 104 -13.89 -3.09 19.31
C ASP A 104 -13.14 -2.35 20.41
N GLU A 105 -13.07 -1.02 20.27
CA GLU A 105 -12.36 -0.17 21.24
C GLU A 105 -12.97 -0.22 22.65
N GLU A 106 -14.26 -0.52 22.76
CA GLU A 106 -14.93 -0.61 24.04
C GLU A 106 -14.48 -1.82 24.88
N GLN A 107 -13.82 -2.78 24.24
CA GLN A 107 -13.38 -4.01 24.90
C GLN A 107 -11.94 -3.94 25.41
N ILE A 108 -11.26 -2.85 25.24
CA ILE A 108 -9.90 -2.70 25.69
C ILE A 108 -9.83 -2.42 27.19
#